data_3c4c4c4ad50cb4e4e207065e08290400
#
_entry.id   3c4c4c4ad50cb4e4e207065e08290400
#
_cell.length_a   1.000
_cell.length_b   1.000
_cell.length_c   1.000
_cell.angle_alpha   90.00
_cell.angle_beta   90.00
_cell.angle_gamma   90.00
#
_symmetry.space_group_name_H-M   'P 1'
#
loop_
_entity.id
_entity.type
_entity.pdbx_description
1 polymer ?
#
loop_
_entity_poly.entity_id
_entity_poly.type
_entity_poly.pdbx_seq_one_letter_code
_entity_poly.pdbx_strand_id
1 'polypeptide(L)'
;MTPSTEADKDFKGRDANDLIKEDSFWSCISGLEEVKNNISQHSKYPSHLINYHKGDICKTQFIPDNIAVLRLDTDWYESTKFELDNFYDKVCSGGMVIIDDYGHWKGCKQAVDEFLRDRPLSNIRLVAIDYTGVFFIKP
;
A
#
# COMPACT_ATOMS: atom_id res chain seq x y z
N MET A 1 4.63 9.93 -5.64
CA MET A 1 4.21 8.53 -5.91
C MET A 1 5.33 7.86 -6.68
N THR A 2 5.61 6.59 -6.41
CA THR A 2 6.53 5.76 -7.20
C THR A 2 5.97 5.63 -8.63
N PRO A 3 6.78 5.72 -9.69
CA PRO A 3 6.30 5.51 -11.05
C PRO A 3 5.79 4.07 -11.24
N SER A 4 4.74 3.91 -12.06
CA SER A 4 4.28 2.58 -12.49
C SER A 4 5.25 1.94 -13.47
N THR A 5 5.25 0.62 -13.53
CA THR A 5 6.11 -0.22 -14.38
C THR A 5 5.25 -1.06 -15.35
N GLU A 6 5.88 -1.87 -16.19
CA GLU A 6 5.18 -2.81 -17.08
C GLU A 6 4.39 -3.91 -16.33
N ALA A 7 4.71 -4.14 -15.05
CA ALA A 7 3.96 -5.06 -14.19
C ALA A 7 2.60 -4.49 -13.77
N ASP A 8 2.47 -3.16 -13.78
CA ASP A 8 1.32 -2.45 -13.24
C ASP A 8 0.21 -2.31 -14.29
N LYS A 9 -0.52 -3.40 -14.45
CA LYS A 9 -1.73 -3.49 -15.28
C LYS A 9 -2.93 -3.70 -14.38
N ASP A 10 -4.07 -3.15 -14.81
CA ASP A 10 -5.34 -3.43 -14.12
C ASP A 10 -5.76 -4.91 -14.28
N PHE A 11 -6.82 -5.31 -13.60
CA PHE A 11 -7.35 -6.69 -13.67
C PHE A 11 -7.78 -7.10 -15.09
N LYS A 12 -8.10 -6.14 -15.99
CA LYS A 12 -8.41 -6.38 -17.42
C LYS A 12 -7.17 -6.45 -18.30
N GLY A 13 -5.99 -6.12 -17.78
CA GLY A 13 -4.72 -6.11 -18.49
C GLY A 13 -4.38 -4.80 -19.18
N ARG A 14 -5.08 -3.69 -18.88
CA ARG A 14 -4.77 -2.36 -19.38
C ARG A 14 -3.59 -1.78 -18.61
N ASP A 15 -2.70 -1.11 -19.29
CA ASP A 15 -1.51 -0.49 -18.69
C ASP A 15 -1.88 0.70 -17.80
N ALA A 16 -1.29 0.80 -16.61
CA ALA A 16 -1.55 1.87 -15.67
C ALA A 16 -1.20 3.25 -16.24
N ASN A 17 -0.10 3.36 -16.98
CA ASN A 17 0.31 4.63 -17.60
C ASN A 17 -0.69 5.13 -18.64
N ASP A 18 -1.35 4.22 -19.35
CA ASP A 18 -2.35 4.60 -20.34
C ASP A 18 -3.64 5.05 -19.65
N LEU A 19 -4.07 4.35 -18.60
CA LEU A 19 -5.22 4.76 -17.80
C LEU A 19 -5.01 6.13 -17.15
N ILE A 20 -3.83 6.41 -16.60
CA ILE A 20 -3.48 7.71 -16.00
C ILE A 20 -3.54 8.84 -17.04
N LYS A 21 -3.16 8.58 -18.30
CA LYS A 21 -3.25 9.56 -19.37
C LYS A 21 -4.68 9.80 -19.86
N GLU A 22 -5.50 8.74 -19.87
CA GLU A 22 -6.89 8.80 -20.34
C GLU A 22 -7.80 9.53 -19.34
N ASP A 23 -7.59 9.34 -18.04
CA ASP A 23 -8.41 9.93 -16.98
C ASP A 23 -7.56 10.36 -15.79
N SER A 24 -7.63 11.66 -15.44
CA SER A 24 -6.97 12.23 -14.27
C SER A 24 -7.40 11.61 -12.94
N PHE A 25 -8.55 10.95 -12.89
CA PHE A 25 -9.00 10.20 -11.71
C PHE A 25 -7.94 9.17 -11.27
N TRP A 26 -7.27 8.51 -12.22
CA TRP A 26 -6.25 7.50 -11.94
C TRP A 26 -4.91 8.10 -11.49
N SER A 27 -4.71 9.41 -11.62
CA SER A 27 -3.47 10.04 -11.18
C SER A 27 -3.34 10.16 -9.66
N CYS A 28 -4.46 10.15 -8.93
CA CYS A 28 -4.56 10.18 -7.47
C CYS A 28 -3.56 11.15 -6.80
N ILE A 29 -3.38 12.35 -7.37
CA ILE A 29 -2.38 13.30 -6.88
C ILE A 29 -3.04 14.22 -5.84
N SER A 30 -2.62 14.09 -4.58
CA SER A 30 -2.99 14.99 -3.49
C SER A 30 -1.76 15.65 -2.89
N GLY A 31 -1.80 16.97 -2.74
CA GLY A 31 -0.75 17.72 -2.06
C GLY A 31 -0.76 17.49 -0.56
N LEU A 32 0.40 17.63 0.11
CA LEU A 32 0.52 17.43 1.56
C LEU A 32 -0.46 18.31 2.36
N GLU A 33 -0.65 19.55 1.97
CA GLU A 33 -1.56 20.48 2.68
C GLU A 33 -3.04 20.07 2.51
N GLU A 34 -3.39 19.54 1.33
CA GLU A 34 -4.71 18.97 1.09
C GLU A 34 -4.96 17.75 2.00
N VAL A 35 -4.00 16.83 2.07
CA VAL A 35 -4.07 15.65 2.95
C VAL A 35 -4.23 16.08 4.41
N LYS A 36 -3.43 17.05 4.88
CA LYS A 36 -3.53 17.57 6.25
C LYS A 36 -4.91 18.18 6.53
N ASN A 37 -5.42 18.98 5.60
CA ASN A 37 -6.74 19.60 5.71
C ASN A 37 -7.85 18.54 5.79
N ASN A 38 -7.83 17.57 4.90
CA ASN A 38 -8.80 16.48 4.89
C ASN A 38 -8.78 15.69 6.21
N ILE A 39 -7.59 15.33 6.70
CA ILE A 39 -7.46 14.63 7.97
C ILE A 39 -7.96 15.48 9.12
N SER A 40 -7.62 16.78 9.16
CA SER A 40 -8.07 17.68 10.23
C SER A 40 -9.58 17.87 10.28
N GLN A 41 -10.25 17.81 9.13
CA GLN A 41 -11.71 18.00 9.03
C GLN A 41 -12.50 16.71 9.32
N HIS A 42 -11.94 15.54 8.99
CA HIS A 42 -12.69 14.29 9.02
C HIS A 42 -12.20 13.29 10.08
N SER A 43 -11.00 13.47 10.62
CA SER A 43 -10.46 12.64 11.68
C SER A 43 -10.69 13.23 13.06
N LYS A 44 -11.14 12.40 14.01
CA LYS A 44 -11.20 12.75 15.44
C LYS A 44 -9.89 12.42 16.17
N TYR A 45 -8.90 11.90 15.46
CA TYR A 45 -7.62 11.54 16.06
C TYR A 45 -6.81 12.80 16.39
N PRO A 46 -6.13 12.86 17.57
CA PRO A 46 -5.36 14.03 17.96
C PRO A 46 -4.27 14.36 16.94
N SER A 47 -4.27 15.56 16.39
CA SER A 47 -3.35 15.96 15.30
C SER A 47 -1.86 15.85 15.69
N HIS A 48 -1.52 16.02 16.98
CA HIS A 48 -0.15 15.91 17.47
C HIS A 48 0.41 14.48 17.45
N LEU A 49 -0.45 13.48 17.24
CA LEU A 49 -0.06 12.07 17.09
C LEU A 49 0.04 11.63 15.63
N ILE A 50 -0.24 12.53 14.67
CA ILE A 50 -0.18 12.25 13.24
C ILE A 50 1.13 12.78 12.69
N ASN A 51 1.95 11.89 12.13
CA ASN A 51 3.20 12.25 11.49
C ASN A 51 3.06 12.10 9.96
N TYR A 52 3.50 13.12 9.23
CA TYR A 52 3.44 13.14 7.77
C TYR A 52 4.85 13.03 7.19
N HIS A 53 5.08 12.01 6.39
CA HIS A 53 6.34 11.81 5.69
C HIS A 53 6.12 11.98 4.18
N LYS A 54 6.43 13.18 3.65
CA LYS A 54 6.29 13.47 2.24
C LYS A 54 7.44 12.88 1.45
N GLY A 55 7.15 12.11 0.41
CA GLY A 55 8.18 11.58 -0.49
C GLY A 55 7.72 10.37 -1.28
N ASP A 56 8.63 9.81 -2.03
CA ASP A 56 8.51 8.50 -2.66
C ASP A 56 8.80 7.42 -1.61
N ILE A 57 7.89 6.48 -1.43
CA ILE A 57 8.03 5.46 -0.39
C ILE A 57 9.29 4.60 -0.60
N CYS A 58 9.65 4.31 -1.85
CA CYS A 58 10.85 3.54 -2.18
C CYS A 58 12.18 4.27 -1.86
N LYS A 59 12.10 5.56 -1.51
CA LYS A 59 13.24 6.40 -1.12
C LYS A 59 13.18 6.86 0.32
N THR A 60 12.16 6.45 1.07
CA THR A 60 12.02 6.85 2.47
C THR A 60 13.12 6.22 3.33
N GLN A 61 13.63 7.00 4.28
CA GLN A 61 14.52 6.50 5.34
C GLN A 61 13.78 6.26 6.66
N PHE A 62 12.50 6.65 6.70
CA PHE A 62 11.69 6.44 7.88
C PHE A 62 11.10 5.04 7.89
N ILE A 63 11.49 4.24 8.86
CA ILE A 63 10.94 2.91 9.13
C ILE A 63 10.55 2.89 10.60
N PRO A 64 9.25 2.74 10.95
CA PRO A 64 8.82 2.69 12.34
C PRO A 64 9.33 1.42 13.02
N ASP A 65 9.56 1.48 14.33
CA ASP A 65 10.08 0.34 15.11
C ASP A 65 9.00 -0.72 15.38
N ASN A 66 7.76 -0.30 15.59
CA ASN A 66 6.63 -1.18 15.89
C ASN A 66 5.39 -0.70 15.13
N ILE A 67 4.75 -1.62 14.42
CA ILE A 67 3.55 -1.36 13.62
C ILE A 67 2.43 -2.29 14.11
N ALA A 68 1.33 -1.73 14.58
CA ALA A 68 0.13 -2.49 14.91
C ALA A 68 -0.75 -2.74 13.67
N VAL A 69 -0.82 -1.75 12.78
CA VAL A 69 -1.55 -1.84 11.51
C VAL A 69 -0.68 -1.24 10.41
N LEU A 70 -0.40 -2.01 9.38
CA LEU A 70 0.27 -1.58 8.15
C LEU A 70 -0.74 -1.59 7.01
N ARG A 71 -1.08 -0.42 6.45
CA ARG A 71 -1.92 -0.32 5.26
C ARG A 71 -1.07 0.11 4.07
N LEU A 72 -1.03 -0.72 3.05
CA LEU A 72 -0.38 -0.50 1.77
C LEU A 72 -1.44 0.01 0.78
N ASP A 73 -1.22 1.22 0.28
CA ASP A 73 -2.15 1.95 -0.59
C ASP A 73 -1.33 2.80 -1.58
N THR A 74 -0.42 2.12 -2.26
CA THR A 74 0.58 2.73 -3.15
C THR A 74 0.54 2.16 -4.57
N ASP A 75 -0.44 1.31 -4.86
CA ASP A 75 -0.87 0.78 -6.16
C ASP A 75 0.13 -0.17 -6.84
N TRP A 76 1.41 0.18 -6.92
CA TRP A 76 2.36 -0.41 -7.86
C TRP A 76 3.19 -1.56 -7.27
N TYR A 77 3.72 -2.39 -8.15
CA TYR A 77 4.60 -3.50 -7.81
C TYR A 77 5.79 -3.05 -6.96
N GLU A 78 6.53 -2.04 -7.41
CA GLU A 78 7.76 -1.59 -6.74
C GLU A 78 7.49 -1.03 -5.34
N SER A 79 6.44 -0.21 -5.19
CA SER A 79 6.08 0.37 -3.90
C SER A 79 5.57 -0.70 -2.93
N THR A 80 4.65 -1.55 -3.36
CA THR A 80 4.12 -2.65 -2.53
C THR A 80 5.22 -3.60 -2.10
N LYS A 81 6.12 -3.96 -3.02
CA LYS A 81 7.26 -4.82 -2.72
C LYS A 81 8.19 -4.17 -1.69
N PHE A 82 8.54 -2.90 -1.89
CA PHE A 82 9.39 -2.16 -0.96
C PHE A 82 8.79 -2.12 0.44
N GLU A 83 7.50 -1.81 0.56
CA GLU A 83 6.80 -1.71 1.84
C GLU A 83 6.75 -3.05 2.57
N LEU A 84 6.44 -4.13 1.87
CA LEU A 84 6.45 -5.48 2.45
C LEU A 84 7.86 -5.89 2.92
N ASP A 85 8.88 -5.64 2.10
CA ASP A 85 10.26 -6.04 2.42
C ASP A 85 10.84 -5.24 3.59
N ASN A 86 10.45 -3.98 3.78
CA ASN A 86 11.02 -3.10 4.80
C ASN A 86 10.15 -2.93 6.05
N PHE A 87 8.83 -3.01 5.93
CA PHE A 87 7.93 -2.72 7.05
C PHE A 87 7.30 -3.96 7.67
N TYR A 88 7.14 -5.06 6.93
CA TYR A 88 6.49 -6.26 7.47
C TYR A 88 7.16 -6.78 8.75
N ASP A 89 8.48 -6.81 8.80
CA ASP A 89 9.19 -7.33 9.98
C ASP A 89 8.97 -6.44 11.22
N LYS A 90 8.57 -5.19 11.03
CA LYS A 90 8.20 -4.23 12.09
C LYS A 90 6.74 -4.35 12.53
N VAL A 91 5.91 -5.07 11.80
CA VAL A 91 4.55 -5.36 12.26
C VAL A 91 4.63 -6.31 13.45
N CYS A 92 3.93 -5.98 14.54
CA CYS A 92 3.87 -6.81 15.73
C CYS A 92 3.16 -8.15 15.44
N SER A 93 3.49 -9.21 16.17
CA SER A 93 2.68 -10.43 16.15
C SER A 93 1.23 -10.10 16.56
N GLY A 94 0.25 -10.60 15.82
CA GLY A 94 -1.16 -10.21 15.94
C GLY A 94 -1.51 -8.88 15.26
N GLY A 95 -0.54 -8.15 14.71
CA GLY A 95 -0.77 -6.93 13.94
C GLY A 95 -1.39 -7.22 12.57
N MET A 96 -2.08 -6.23 12.02
CA MET A 96 -2.82 -6.34 10.77
C MET A 96 -2.02 -5.75 9.60
N VAL A 97 -1.98 -6.45 8.48
CA VAL A 97 -1.49 -5.94 7.20
C VAL A 97 -2.66 -5.87 6.23
N ILE A 98 -2.93 -4.67 5.72
CA ILE A 98 -3.99 -4.37 4.75
C ILE A 98 -3.33 -4.00 3.42
N ILE A 99 -3.78 -4.61 2.34
CA ILE A 99 -3.35 -4.31 0.98
C ILE A 99 -4.58 -3.85 0.21
N ASP A 100 -4.60 -2.57 -0.21
CA ASP A 100 -5.79 -1.94 -0.80
C ASP A 100 -6.06 -2.43 -2.23
N ASP A 101 -5.02 -2.66 -3.00
CA ASP A 101 -5.08 -2.80 -4.47
C ASP A 101 -4.83 -4.22 -4.99
N TYR A 102 -4.79 -5.21 -4.11
CA TYR A 102 -4.49 -6.60 -4.47
C TYR A 102 -5.39 -7.16 -5.58
N GLY A 103 -6.67 -6.82 -5.57
CA GLY A 103 -7.64 -7.28 -6.56
C GLY A 103 -7.67 -6.44 -7.85
N HIS A 104 -7.12 -5.23 -7.82
CA HIS A 104 -7.19 -4.30 -8.96
C HIS A 104 -5.92 -4.28 -9.81
N TRP A 105 -4.76 -4.07 -9.18
CA TRP A 105 -3.49 -3.95 -9.87
C TRP A 105 -2.69 -5.25 -9.84
N LYS A 106 -2.37 -5.79 -11.02
CA LYS A 106 -1.59 -7.03 -11.15
C LYS A 106 -0.18 -6.91 -10.54
N GLY A 107 0.43 -5.73 -10.61
CA GLY A 107 1.72 -5.45 -9.98
C GLY A 107 1.66 -5.57 -8.46
N CYS A 108 0.69 -4.92 -7.82
CA CYS A 108 0.45 -5.07 -6.39
C CYS A 108 0.23 -6.54 -6.01
N LYS A 109 -0.66 -7.23 -6.71
CA LYS A 109 -0.92 -8.66 -6.49
C LYS A 109 0.34 -9.50 -6.59
N GLN A 110 1.14 -9.29 -7.64
CA GLN A 110 2.39 -10.01 -7.86
C GLN A 110 3.36 -9.81 -6.70
N ALA A 111 3.57 -8.57 -6.24
CA ALA A 111 4.44 -8.27 -5.11
C ALA A 111 4.03 -9.00 -3.83
N VAL A 112 2.72 -9.04 -3.55
CA VAL A 112 2.18 -9.76 -2.37
C VAL A 112 2.35 -11.28 -2.52
N ASP A 113 2.01 -11.85 -3.67
CA ASP A 113 2.11 -13.29 -3.91
C ASP A 113 3.56 -13.77 -3.83
N GLU A 114 4.52 -13.00 -4.35
CA GLU A 114 5.95 -13.26 -4.24
C GLU A 114 6.40 -13.21 -2.78
N PHE A 115 6.03 -12.16 -2.06
CA PHE A 115 6.37 -11.99 -0.65
C PHE A 115 5.90 -13.17 0.20
N LEU A 116 4.65 -13.62 0.02
CA LEU A 116 4.09 -14.73 0.77
C LEU A 116 4.71 -16.09 0.40
N ARG A 117 5.09 -16.27 -0.87
CA ARG A 117 5.75 -17.49 -1.35
C ARG A 117 7.19 -17.62 -0.83
N ASP A 118 7.93 -16.50 -0.83
CA ASP A 118 9.36 -16.51 -0.55
C ASP A 118 9.68 -16.50 0.95
N ARG A 119 8.67 -16.35 1.79
CA ARG A 119 8.78 -16.44 3.26
C ARG A 119 8.06 -17.68 3.79
N PRO A 120 8.54 -18.30 4.89
CA PRO A 120 7.90 -19.48 5.50
C PRO A 120 6.62 -19.08 6.27
N LEU A 121 5.70 -18.40 5.58
CA LEU A 121 4.47 -17.84 6.14
C LEU A 121 3.26 -18.75 5.85
N SER A 122 3.43 -20.07 6.01
CA SER A 122 2.43 -21.09 5.67
C SER A 122 1.06 -20.94 6.34
N ASN A 123 0.96 -20.11 7.37
CA ASN A 123 -0.27 -19.90 8.14
C ASN A 123 -0.98 -18.58 7.79
N ILE A 124 -0.44 -17.77 6.88
CA ILE A 124 -1.11 -16.53 6.46
C ILE A 124 -2.22 -16.87 5.48
N ARG A 125 -3.41 -16.37 5.78
CA ARG A 125 -4.57 -16.39 4.88
C ARG A 125 -4.97 -14.98 4.55
N LEU A 126 -5.01 -14.65 3.26
CA LEU A 126 -5.58 -13.41 2.77
C LEU A 126 -7.10 -13.48 2.93
N VAL A 127 -7.66 -12.47 3.57
CA VAL A 127 -9.10 -12.27 3.77
C VAL A 127 -9.53 -11.07 2.93
N ALA A 128 -10.52 -11.27 2.06
CA ALA A 128 -11.06 -10.20 1.24
C ALA A 128 -11.83 -9.19 2.10
N ILE A 129 -11.60 -7.90 1.87
CA ILE A 129 -12.37 -6.78 2.42
C ILE A 129 -13.48 -6.42 1.44
N ASP A 130 -13.11 -6.22 0.20
CA ASP A 130 -13.98 -5.89 -0.92
C ASP A 130 -13.42 -6.48 -2.24
N TYR A 131 -13.72 -5.89 -3.41
CA TYR A 131 -13.24 -6.43 -4.68
C TYR A 131 -11.75 -6.13 -4.93
N THR A 132 -11.15 -5.12 -4.28
CA THR A 132 -9.73 -4.77 -4.41
C THR A 132 -8.93 -5.14 -3.19
N GLY A 133 -9.43 -4.82 -2.00
CA GLY A 133 -8.71 -4.90 -0.75
C GLY A 133 -8.68 -6.29 -0.13
N VAL A 134 -7.53 -6.63 0.43
CA VAL A 134 -7.35 -7.82 1.26
C VAL A 134 -6.60 -7.48 2.55
N PHE A 135 -6.73 -8.32 3.56
CA PHE A 135 -5.89 -8.22 4.74
C PHE A 135 -5.45 -9.59 5.24
N PHE A 136 -4.45 -9.58 6.11
CA PHE A 136 -4.08 -10.73 6.93
C PHE A 136 -3.55 -10.28 8.29
N ILE A 137 -3.52 -11.22 9.23
CA ILE A 137 -2.93 -11.00 10.56
C ILE A 137 -1.55 -11.65 10.58
N LYS A 138 -0.55 -10.91 11.05
CA LYS A 138 0.81 -11.43 11.21
C LYS A 138 0.83 -12.46 12.34
N PRO A 139 1.33 -13.68 12.11
CA PRO A 139 1.46 -14.71 13.12
C PRO A 139 2.28 -14.29 14.34
#